data_5792f05d9052937736aae6ee6b857851
#
_entry.id   5792f05d9052937736aae6ee6b857851
#
_cell.length_a   1.000
_cell.length_b   1.000
_cell.length_c   1.000
_cell.angle_alpha   90.00
_cell.angle_beta   90.00
_cell.angle_gamma   90.00
#
_symmetry.space_group_name_H-M   'P 1'
#
loop_
_entity.id
_entity.type
_entity.pdbx_description
1 polymer ?
#
loop_
_entity_poly.entity_id
_entity_poly.type
_entity_poly.pdbx_seq_one_letter_code
_entity_poly.pdbx_strand_id
1 'polypeptide(L)'
;MRDLVEAIRPLIGSAMYNIGIQESEWNDLLAVSTDSTFADVALPCHSLSKILRKAPNEISDEILENLGSTTEGVCQVSSINGFLNFSAEPDWLGEKLQESLIDDRLRVSTEEKKIIVIDYSSPNVAKHMHVGHLRSTVIGDALNRMLSYKGHRVVPENHIGDCLLYTSPSPRDKRQSRMPSSA
;
A
#
# COMPACT_ATOMS: atom_id res chain seq x y z
N MET A 1 -7.37 -8.27 2.44
CA MET A 1 -8.19 -7.50 1.45
C MET A 1 -7.51 -7.30 0.10
N ARG A 2 -6.20 -6.97 0.01
CA ARG A 2 -5.53 -6.94 -1.32
C ARG A 2 -5.64 -8.24 -2.08
N ASP A 3 -5.42 -9.36 -1.42
CA ASP A 3 -5.54 -10.70 -2.02
C ASP A 3 -6.93 -10.94 -2.60
N LEU A 4 -7.98 -10.42 -1.96
CA LEU A 4 -9.34 -10.53 -2.48
C LEU A 4 -9.51 -9.71 -3.76
N VAL A 5 -9.00 -8.48 -3.81
CA VAL A 5 -9.02 -7.65 -5.02
C VAL A 5 -8.27 -8.35 -6.17
N GLU A 6 -7.12 -8.93 -5.89
CA GLU A 6 -6.32 -9.68 -6.88
C GLU A 6 -7.02 -10.97 -7.35
N ALA A 7 -7.74 -11.65 -6.45
CA ALA A 7 -8.52 -12.83 -6.80
C ALA A 7 -9.77 -12.50 -7.64
N ILE A 8 -10.43 -11.38 -7.35
CA ILE A 8 -11.64 -10.95 -8.07
C ILE A 8 -11.33 -10.45 -9.49
N ARG A 9 -10.22 -9.75 -9.69
CA ARG A 9 -9.87 -9.16 -11.00
C ARG A 9 -10.02 -10.11 -12.19
N PRO A 10 -9.40 -11.29 -12.22
CA PRO A 10 -9.56 -12.21 -13.34
C PRO A 10 -10.98 -12.74 -13.48
N LEU A 11 -11.72 -12.87 -12.35
CA LEU A 11 -13.08 -13.40 -12.36
C LEU A 11 -14.07 -12.45 -13.03
N ILE A 12 -13.94 -11.15 -12.77
CA ILE A 12 -14.82 -10.15 -13.38
C ILE A 12 -14.35 -9.69 -14.78
N GLY A 13 -13.10 -9.94 -15.14
CA GLY A 13 -12.54 -9.50 -16.42
C GLY A 13 -13.32 -10.01 -17.62
N SER A 14 -13.76 -11.26 -17.61
CA SER A 14 -14.57 -11.85 -18.66
C SER A 14 -15.98 -11.23 -18.74
N ALA A 15 -16.62 -10.98 -17.59
CA ALA A 15 -17.92 -10.34 -17.52
C ALA A 15 -17.86 -8.90 -18.05
N MET A 16 -16.81 -8.14 -17.67
CA MET A 16 -16.57 -6.78 -18.18
C MET A 16 -16.35 -6.74 -19.69
N TYR A 17 -15.57 -7.67 -20.20
CA TYR A 17 -15.32 -7.78 -21.65
C TYR A 17 -16.61 -8.05 -22.42
N ASN A 18 -17.48 -8.91 -21.90
CA ASN A 18 -18.76 -9.26 -22.53
C ASN A 18 -19.71 -8.05 -22.67
N ILE A 19 -19.65 -7.10 -21.74
CA ILE A 19 -20.46 -5.87 -21.79
C ILE A 19 -19.75 -4.72 -22.49
N GLY A 20 -18.55 -4.96 -23.07
CA GLY A 20 -17.81 -4.01 -23.87
C GLY A 20 -16.95 -3.01 -23.11
N ILE A 21 -16.56 -3.32 -21.86
CA ILE A 21 -15.69 -2.48 -21.03
C ILE A 21 -14.26 -3.04 -21.06
N GLN A 22 -13.30 -2.16 -21.33
CA GLN A 22 -11.88 -2.52 -21.33
C GLN A 22 -11.31 -2.55 -19.90
N GLU A 23 -10.27 -3.35 -19.68
CA GLU A 23 -9.64 -3.52 -18.36
C GLU A 23 -9.15 -2.19 -17.77
N SER A 24 -8.60 -1.29 -18.59
CA SER A 24 -8.14 0.03 -18.15
C SER A 24 -9.23 0.96 -17.62
N GLU A 25 -10.50 0.65 -17.89
CA GLU A 25 -11.64 1.51 -17.51
C GLU A 25 -12.23 1.16 -16.16
N TRP A 26 -11.98 -0.06 -15.66
CA TRP A 26 -12.56 -0.52 -14.40
C TRP A 26 -11.54 -1.00 -13.36
N ASN A 27 -10.35 -1.42 -13.79
CA ASN A 27 -9.36 -2.06 -12.91
C ASN A 27 -8.99 -1.20 -11.69
N ASP A 28 -8.83 0.11 -11.89
CA ASP A 28 -8.50 1.07 -10.82
C ASP A 28 -9.72 1.44 -9.97
N LEU A 29 -10.93 1.13 -10.42
CA LEU A 29 -12.16 1.39 -9.68
C LEU A 29 -12.47 0.30 -8.64
N LEU A 30 -11.92 -0.91 -8.84
CA LEU A 30 -12.10 -2.01 -7.91
C LEU A 30 -11.22 -1.77 -6.67
N ALA A 31 -11.84 -1.45 -5.56
CA ALA A 31 -11.16 -1.06 -4.33
C ALA A 31 -11.75 -1.73 -3.09
N VAL A 32 -10.96 -1.79 -2.04
CA VAL A 32 -11.43 -2.20 -0.70
C VAL A 32 -12.52 -1.23 -0.26
N SER A 33 -13.65 -1.77 0.20
CA SER A 33 -14.76 -0.96 0.67
C SER A 33 -14.38 -0.10 1.87
N THR A 34 -14.90 1.12 1.91
CA THR A 34 -14.74 2.00 3.08
C THR A 34 -15.66 1.61 4.23
N ASP A 35 -16.73 0.89 3.93
CA ASP A 35 -17.70 0.40 4.90
C ASP A 35 -17.78 -1.13 4.81
N SER A 36 -17.14 -1.80 5.76
CA SER A 36 -17.08 -3.26 5.84
C SER A 36 -18.42 -3.92 6.21
N THR A 37 -19.44 -3.14 6.56
CA THR A 37 -20.79 -3.69 6.86
C THR A 37 -21.52 -4.11 5.60
N PHE A 38 -21.18 -3.53 4.45
CA PHE A 38 -21.84 -3.82 3.17
C PHE A 38 -21.01 -4.74 2.27
N ALA A 39 -19.70 -4.60 2.27
CA ALA A 39 -18.82 -5.41 1.43
C ALA A 39 -17.34 -5.28 1.86
N ASP A 40 -16.53 -6.26 1.48
CA ASP A 40 -15.08 -6.21 1.63
C ASP A 40 -14.42 -5.44 0.48
N VAL A 41 -14.91 -5.63 -0.73
CA VAL A 41 -14.46 -4.96 -1.95
C VAL A 41 -15.67 -4.44 -2.71
N ALA A 42 -15.56 -3.29 -3.31
CA ALA A 42 -16.64 -2.69 -4.08
C ALA A 42 -16.14 -2.13 -5.42
N LEU A 43 -17.01 -2.21 -6.42
CA LEU A 43 -16.84 -1.60 -7.73
C LEU A 43 -17.96 -0.59 -7.98
N PRO A 44 -17.66 0.72 -8.06
CA PRO A 44 -18.66 1.75 -8.33
C PRO A 44 -19.01 1.79 -9.82
N CYS A 45 -20.23 1.33 -10.18
CA CYS A 45 -20.71 1.36 -11.57
C CYS A 45 -21.10 2.76 -12.06
N HIS A 46 -21.16 3.76 -11.16
CA HIS A 46 -21.43 5.14 -11.53
C HIS A 46 -20.40 5.72 -12.52
N SER A 47 -19.15 5.33 -12.39
CA SER A 47 -18.08 5.75 -13.31
C SER A 47 -18.27 5.16 -14.71
N LEU A 48 -18.81 3.95 -14.79
CA LEU A 48 -19.06 3.20 -16.05
C LEU A 48 -20.28 3.70 -16.80
N SER A 49 -21.19 4.40 -16.10
CA SER A 49 -22.43 4.93 -16.70
C SER A 49 -22.18 5.88 -17.89
N LYS A 50 -21.07 6.62 -17.84
CA LYS A 50 -20.69 7.52 -18.95
C LYS A 50 -20.25 6.76 -20.19
N ILE A 51 -19.65 5.60 -20.02
CA ILE A 51 -19.11 4.75 -21.09
C ILE A 51 -20.25 3.98 -21.74
N LEU A 52 -21.06 3.30 -20.93
CA LEU A 52 -22.15 2.44 -21.41
C LEU A 52 -23.45 3.17 -21.70
N ARG A 53 -23.60 4.42 -21.23
CA ARG A 53 -24.84 5.22 -21.33
C ARG A 53 -26.06 4.52 -20.74
N LYS A 54 -25.85 3.76 -19.67
CA LYS A 54 -26.89 3.04 -18.91
C LYS A 54 -26.93 3.54 -17.47
N ALA A 55 -28.01 3.27 -16.77
CA ALA A 55 -28.09 3.57 -15.34
C ALA A 55 -27.09 2.70 -14.53
N PRO A 56 -26.49 3.22 -13.44
CA PRO A 56 -25.53 2.46 -12.64
C PRO A 56 -26.07 1.13 -12.12
N ASN A 57 -27.34 1.08 -11.74
CA ASN A 57 -28.00 -0.13 -11.26
C ASN A 57 -28.14 -1.18 -12.38
N GLU A 58 -28.52 -0.76 -13.59
CA GLU A 58 -28.60 -1.66 -14.74
C GLU A 58 -27.24 -2.26 -15.10
N ILE A 59 -26.17 -1.46 -14.98
CA ILE A 59 -24.82 -1.93 -15.23
C ILE A 59 -24.40 -2.96 -14.18
N SER A 60 -24.63 -2.67 -12.89
CA SER A 60 -24.27 -3.61 -11.82
C SER A 60 -25.05 -4.92 -11.90
N ASP A 61 -26.32 -4.87 -12.28
CA ASP A 61 -27.15 -6.07 -12.46
C ASP A 61 -26.70 -6.88 -13.70
N GLU A 62 -26.38 -6.21 -14.81
CA GLU A 62 -25.88 -6.85 -16.02
C GLU A 62 -24.50 -7.54 -15.78
N ILE A 63 -23.62 -6.91 -15.00
CA ILE A 63 -22.35 -7.53 -14.61
C ILE A 63 -22.63 -8.74 -13.72
N LEU A 64 -23.52 -8.63 -12.74
CA LEU A 64 -23.88 -9.71 -11.83
C LEU A 64 -24.43 -10.92 -12.59
N GLU A 65 -25.31 -10.71 -13.56
CA GLU A 65 -25.84 -11.78 -14.42
C GLU A 65 -24.74 -12.48 -15.25
N ASN A 66 -23.80 -11.70 -15.80
CA ASN A 66 -22.66 -12.23 -16.57
C ASN A 66 -21.61 -12.95 -15.70
N LEU A 67 -21.53 -12.63 -14.41
CA LEU A 67 -20.63 -13.33 -13.48
C LEU A 67 -21.14 -14.74 -13.17
N GLY A 68 -22.46 -14.93 -13.04
CA GLY A 68 -23.05 -16.22 -12.68
C GLY A 68 -22.38 -16.85 -11.46
N SER A 69 -21.94 -18.10 -11.58
CA SER A 69 -21.25 -18.85 -10.53
C SER A 69 -19.70 -18.71 -10.54
N THR A 70 -19.18 -17.79 -11.35
CA THR A 70 -17.71 -17.67 -11.54
C THR A 70 -16.99 -17.27 -10.25
N THR A 71 -17.67 -16.66 -9.30
CA THR A 71 -17.11 -16.19 -8.02
C THR A 71 -17.32 -17.16 -6.86
N GLU A 72 -18.01 -18.30 -7.09
CA GLU A 72 -18.20 -19.32 -6.06
C GLU A 72 -16.88 -19.82 -5.50
N GLY A 73 -16.81 -19.99 -4.18
CA GLY A 73 -15.60 -20.42 -3.46
C GLY A 73 -14.60 -19.30 -3.18
N VAL A 74 -14.82 -18.08 -3.69
CA VAL A 74 -13.98 -16.91 -3.41
C VAL A 74 -14.77 -15.84 -2.69
N CYS A 75 -15.87 -15.38 -3.28
CA CYS A 75 -16.71 -14.32 -2.72
C CYS A 75 -18.15 -14.40 -3.18
N GLN A 76 -19.03 -13.89 -2.34
CA GLN A 76 -20.42 -13.60 -2.69
C GLN A 76 -20.49 -12.21 -3.32
N VAL A 77 -21.34 -12.07 -4.34
CA VAL A 77 -21.50 -10.82 -5.08
C VAL A 77 -22.93 -10.34 -4.96
N SER A 78 -23.09 -9.04 -4.75
CA SER A 78 -24.41 -8.38 -4.70
C SER A 78 -24.37 -7.02 -5.40
N SER A 79 -25.48 -6.66 -6.04
CA SER A 79 -25.70 -5.36 -6.66
C SER A 79 -26.56 -4.50 -5.73
N ILE A 80 -26.06 -3.38 -5.25
CA ILE A 80 -26.78 -2.46 -4.37
C ILE A 80 -26.44 -1.02 -4.75
N ASN A 81 -27.46 -0.24 -5.07
CA ASN A 81 -27.34 1.20 -5.36
C ASN A 81 -26.29 1.57 -6.43
N GLY A 82 -26.14 0.73 -7.46
CA GLY A 82 -25.14 0.97 -8.51
C GLY A 82 -23.72 0.67 -8.11
N PHE A 83 -23.53 -0.10 -7.03
CA PHE A 83 -22.27 -0.72 -6.64
C PHE A 83 -22.35 -2.22 -6.81
N LEU A 84 -21.33 -2.81 -7.35
CA LEU A 84 -21.11 -4.24 -7.29
C LEU A 84 -20.25 -4.54 -6.06
N ASN A 85 -20.84 -5.24 -5.08
CA ASN A 85 -20.27 -5.51 -3.78
C ASN A 85 -19.81 -6.97 -3.69
N PHE A 86 -18.59 -7.17 -3.23
CA PHE A 86 -17.95 -8.48 -3.06
C PHE A 86 -17.66 -8.72 -1.60
N SER A 87 -18.16 -9.81 -1.04
CA SER A 87 -17.91 -10.26 0.32
C SER A 87 -17.19 -11.59 0.28
N ALA A 88 -16.00 -11.67 0.88
CA ALA A 88 -15.19 -12.87 0.86
C ALA A 88 -15.91 -14.04 1.55
N GLU A 89 -15.78 -15.24 1.00
CA GLU A 89 -16.30 -16.43 1.66
C GLU A 89 -15.43 -16.83 2.86
N PRO A 90 -16.03 -17.26 3.98
CA PRO A 90 -15.29 -17.63 5.19
C PRO A 90 -14.25 -18.73 4.93
N ASP A 91 -14.57 -19.71 4.10
CA ASP A 91 -13.66 -20.80 3.78
C ASP A 91 -12.43 -20.29 3.01
N TRP A 92 -12.64 -19.43 2.02
CA TRP A 92 -11.55 -18.78 1.29
C TRP A 92 -10.66 -17.95 2.21
N LEU A 93 -11.26 -17.19 3.13
CA LEU A 93 -10.50 -16.41 4.14
C LEU A 93 -9.70 -17.34 5.06
N GLY A 94 -10.28 -18.47 5.45
CA GLY A 94 -9.60 -19.50 6.26
C GLY A 94 -8.37 -20.09 5.57
N GLU A 95 -8.49 -20.40 4.28
CA GLU A 95 -7.36 -20.87 3.47
C GLU A 95 -6.25 -19.82 3.37
N LYS A 96 -6.61 -18.56 3.08
CA LYS A 96 -5.63 -17.47 2.99
C LYS A 96 -4.96 -17.14 4.33
N LEU A 97 -5.68 -17.27 5.42
CA LEU A 97 -5.11 -17.16 6.76
C LEU A 97 -4.12 -18.30 7.02
N GLN A 98 -4.48 -19.52 6.68
CA GLN A 98 -3.61 -20.69 6.86
C GLN A 98 -2.33 -20.58 6.02
N GLU A 99 -2.44 -20.18 4.74
CA GLU A 99 -1.29 -19.87 3.90
C GLU A 99 -0.36 -18.82 4.55
N SER A 100 -0.96 -17.77 5.13
CA SER A 100 -0.19 -16.71 5.77
C SER A 100 0.52 -17.15 7.05
N LEU A 101 -0.07 -18.08 7.81
CA LEU A 101 0.52 -18.60 9.05
C LEU A 101 1.67 -19.57 8.81
N ILE A 102 1.70 -20.23 7.66
CA ILE A 102 2.79 -21.16 7.26
C ILE A 102 4.02 -20.37 6.80
N ASP A 103 3.83 -19.15 6.27
CA ASP A 103 4.94 -18.30 5.83
C ASP A 103 5.52 -17.50 7.00
N ASP A 104 6.81 -17.70 7.31
CA ASP A 104 7.56 -16.97 8.35
C ASP A 104 7.47 -15.44 8.23
N ARG A 105 7.15 -14.94 7.05
CA ARG A 105 6.98 -13.50 6.76
C ARG A 105 5.53 -13.07 6.62
N LEU A 106 4.57 -13.92 6.99
CA LEU A 106 3.13 -13.63 6.88
C LEU A 106 2.75 -13.10 5.49
N ARG A 107 3.36 -13.66 4.43
CA ARG A 107 3.20 -13.24 3.02
C ARG A 107 3.64 -11.79 2.72
N VAL A 108 4.35 -11.14 3.65
CA VAL A 108 4.95 -9.82 3.42
C VAL A 108 6.27 -10.00 2.70
N SER A 109 6.24 -10.02 1.37
CA SER A 109 7.44 -10.11 0.55
C SER A 109 7.37 -9.13 -0.61
N THR A 110 8.51 -8.85 -1.23
CA THR A 110 8.58 -8.11 -2.48
C THR A 110 9.18 -9.00 -3.57
N GLU A 111 8.61 -8.95 -4.76
CA GLU A 111 9.15 -9.63 -5.93
C GLU A 111 10.44 -8.95 -6.38
N GLU A 112 10.51 -7.63 -6.31
CA GLU A 112 11.68 -6.84 -6.68
C GLU A 112 12.52 -6.49 -5.46
N LYS A 113 13.59 -7.27 -5.24
CA LYS A 113 14.55 -7.02 -4.14
C LYS A 113 15.49 -5.88 -4.50
N LYS A 114 15.55 -4.86 -3.66
CA LYS A 114 16.42 -3.70 -3.81
C LYS A 114 17.49 -3.69 -2.71
N ILE A 115 18.62 -3.06 -3.01
CA ILE A 115 19.62 -2.67 -1.99
C ILE A 115 19.25 -1.26 -1.57
N ILE A 116 18.95 -1.09 -0.28
CA ILE A 116 18.51 0.19 0.29
C ILE A 116 19.49 0.59 1.38
N VAL A 117 20.12 1.74 1.20
CA VAL A 117 21.01 2.34 2.21
C VAL A 117 20.17 3.29 3.06
N ILE A 118 20.29 3.17 4.39
CA ILE A 118 19.61 4.05 5.34
C ILE A 118 20.64 4.61 6.31
N ASP A 119 20.86 5.92 6.25
CA ASP A 119 21.67 6.64 7.24
C ASP A 119 20.78 7.16 8.36
N TYR A 120 21.08 6.76 9.61
CA TYR A 120 20.32 7.17 10.78
C TYR A 120 21.17 7.16 12.05
N SER A 121 20.61 7.72 13.12
CA SER A 121 21.30 7.98 14.38
C SER A 121 22.27 9.17 14.30
N SER A 122 23.38 9.06 13.61
CA SER A 122 24.41 10.11 13.33
C SER A 122 24.74 10.99 14.56
N PRO A 123 25.17 10.39 15.70
CA PRO A 123 25.45 11.13 16.92
C PRO A 123 26.73 11.96 16.78
N ASN A 124 26.74 13.11 17.45
CA ASN A 124 27.94 13.90 17.58
C ASN A 124 28.86 13.33 18.69
N VAL A 125 30.10 12.96 18.36
CA VAL A 125 31.05 12.40 19.32
C VAL A 125 31.52 13.39 20.39
N ALA A 126 31.42 14.69 20.13
CA ALA A 126 31.83 15.74 21.06
C ALA A 126 30.75 16.17 22.06
N LYS A 127 29.54 15.60 21.96
CA LYS A 127 28.40 15.96 22.82
C LYS A 127 27.63 14.75 23.30
N HIS A 128 27.03 14.85 24.47
CA HIS A 128 26.13 13.82 24.96
C HIS A 128 24.91 13.67 24.04
N MET A 129 24.48 12.43 23.83
CA MET A 129 23.25 12.14 23.12
C MET A 129 22.04 12.77 23.85
N HIS A 130 21.12 13.28 23.08
CA HIS A 130 19.86 13.81 23.58
C HIS A 130 18.66 13.21 22.84
N VAL A 131 17.46 13.55 23.25
CA VAL A 131 16.19 12.99 22.72
C VAL A 131 16.06 13.11 21.19
N GLY A 132 16.65 14.13 20.58
CA GLY A 132 16.65 14.28 19.12
C GLY A 132 17.40 13.15 18.40
N HIS A 133 18.54 12.71 18.92
CA HIS A 133 19.28 11.57 18.38
C HIS A 133 18.53 10.26 18.58
N LEU A 134 17.90 10.08 19.76
CA LEU A 134 17.08 8.90 20.05
C LEU A 134 15.93 8.75 19.07
N ARG A 135 15.26 9.85 18.74
CA ARG A 135 14.17 9.86 17.76
C ARG A 135 14.63 9.39 16.38
N SER A 136 15.73 9.92 15.87
CA SER A 136 16.32 9.51 14.59
C SER A 136 16.69 8.03 14.59
N THR A 137 17.32 7.56 15.67
CA THR A 137 17.73 6.17 15.85
C THR A 137 16.54 5.21 15.83
N VAL A 138 15.49 5.50 16.59
CA VAL A 138 14.30 4.63 16.69
C VAL A 138 13.57 4.56 15.35
N ILE A 139 13.39 5.70 14.68
CA ILE A 139 12.71 5.73 13.37
C ILE A 139 13.54 4.97 12.32
N GLY A 140 14.86 5.22 12.28
CA GLY A 140 15.75 4.56 11.31
C GLY A 140 15.82 3.04 11.52
N ASP A 141 15.92 2.58 12.77
CA ASP A 141 15.91 1.15 13.07
C ASP A 141 14.57 0.49 12.73
N ALA A 142 13.45 1.16 13.00
CA ALA A 142 12.13 0.66 12.60
C ALA A 142 12.01 0.52 11.07
N LEU A 143 12.45 1.51 10.32
CA LEU A 143 12.48 1.44 8.84
C LEU A 143 13.40 0.32 8.33
N ASN A 144 14.60 0.17 8.93
CA ASN A 144 15.52 -0.90 8.60
C ASN A 144 14.87 -2.28 8.77
N ARG A 145 14.24 -2.51 9.93
CA ARG A 145 13.54 -3.78 10.21
C ARG A 145 12.38 -4.03 9.27
N MET A 146 11.54 -3.02 9.02
CA MET A 146 10.38 -3.17 8.11
C MET A 146 10.82 -3.50 6.68
N LEU A 147 11.82 -2.81 6.15
CA LEU A 147 12.31 -3.05 4.80
C LEU A 147 13.04 -4.39 4.67
N SER A 148 13.79 -4.78 5.70
CA SER A 148 14.42 -6.11 5.77
C SER A 148 13.39 -7.22 5.84
N TYR A 149 12.33 -7.03 6.64
CA TYR A 149 11.22 -7.98 6.73
C TYR A 149 10.49 -8.13 5.41
N LYS A 150 10.31 -7.04 4.68
CA LYS A 150 9.73 -7.05 3.32
C LYS A 150 10.60 -7.79 2.30
N GLY A 151 11.87 -8.06 2.60
CA GLY A 151 12.77 -8.85 1.76
C GLY A 151 13.82 -8.04 1.01
N HIS A 152 13.92 -6.72 1.23
CA HIS A 152 15.00 -5.92 0.69
C HIS A 152 16.32 -6.19 1.42
N ARG A 153 17.44 -5.96 0.74
CA ARG A 153 18.76 -5.90 1.38
C ARG A 153 18.97 -4.49 1.93
N VAL A 154 18.85 -4.32 3.23
CA VAL A 154 19.07 -3.02 3.86
C VAL A 154 20.51 -2.93 4.38
N VAL A 155 21.15 -1.81 4.09
CA VAL A 155 22.51 -1.47 4.57
C VAL A 155 22.32 -0.28 5.51
N PRO A 156 22.33 -0.49 6.84
CA PRO A 156 22.27 0.60 7.80
C PRO A 156 23.61 1.29 7.86
N GLU A 157 23.61 2.60 7.75
CA GLU A 157 24.78 3.44 7.92
C GLU A 157 24.61 4.37 9.12
N ASN A 158 25.72 4.75 9.72
CA ASN A 158 25.74 5.67 10.84
C ASN A 158 26.95 6.59 10.72
N HIS A 159 26.74 7.79 10.22
CA HIS A 159 27.79 8.79 10.10
C HIS A 159 28.05 9.44 11.46
N ILE A 160 29.06 8.93 12.14
CA ILE A 160 29.51 9.47 13.41
C ILE A 160 30.52 10.59 13.13
N GLY A 161 30.25 11.79 13.61
CA GLY A 161 31.13 12.93 13.39
C GLY A 161 30.99 14.05 14.41
N ASP A 162 31.92 14.99 14.36
CA ASP A 162 31.75 16.27 15.04
C ASP A 162 31.09 17.25 14.04
N CYS A 163 29.88 17.71 14.35
CA CYS A 163 29.13 18.65 13.51
C CYS A 163 29.90 19.96 13.19
N LEU A 164 30.95 20.27 13.91
CA LEU A 164 31.77 21.45 13.69
C LEU A 164 32.98 21.19 12.75
N LEU A 165 33.36 19.90 12.56
CA LEU A 165 34.52 19.54 11.76
C LEU A 165 34.21 19.37 10.27
N TYR A 166 32.94 19.10 9.93
CA TYR A 166 32.50 18.78 8.55
C TYR A 166 31.56 19.78 7.92
N THR A 167 31.20 20.84 8.63
CA THR A 167 30.37 21.88 8.02
C THR A 167 31.22 22.82 7.19
N SER A 168 31.36 22.51 5.91
CA SER A 168 31.46 23.57 4.93
C SER A 168 30.30 24.54 5.16
N PRO A 169 30.52 25.85 5.30
CA PRO A 169 29.43 26.79 5.57
C PRO A 169 28.37 26.69 4.49
N SER A 170 27.24 26.12 4.86
CA SER A 170 26.09 26.08 3.98
C SER A 170 25.39 27.46 4.03
N PRO A 171 24.96 28.00 2.88
CA PRO A 171 24.16 29.24 2.87
C PRO A 171 22.87 29.15 3.71
N ARG A 172 22.48 27.95 4.13
CA ARG A 172 21.35 27.71 5.04
C ARG A 172 21.73 27.81 6.51
N ASP A 173 23.01 27.82 6.85
CA ASP A 173 23.50 27.87 8.23
C ASP A 173 23.57 29.32 8.73
N LYS A 174 22.39 29.90 8.97
CA LYS A 174 22.26 31.28 9.48
C LYS A 174 22.99 31.55 10.81
N ARG A 175 23.46 30.51 11.50
CA ARG A 175 24.20 30.67 12.77
C ARG A 175 25.66 31.07 12.56
N GLN A 176 26.24 30.76 11.42
CA GLN A 176 27.64 31.17 11.12
C GLN A 176 27.74 32.60 10.57
N SER A 177 26.67 33.19 10.05
CA SER A 177 26.67 34.55 9.55
C SER A 177 26.60 35.63 10.64
N ARG A 178 26.64 35.26 11.91
CA ARG A 178 26.57 36.16 13.07
C ARG A 178 27.80 36.12 13.97
N MET A 179 28.96 35.88 13.43
CA MET A 179 30.17 36.32 14.13
C MET A 179 30.26 37.85 13.99
N PRO A 180 30.19 38.64 15.10
CA PRO A 180 30.49 40.02 15.00
C PRO A 180 31.96 40.11 14.58
N SER A 181 32.26 40.79 13.51
CA SER A 181 33.61 41.25 13.25
C SER A 181 34.01 42.14 14.46
N SER A 182 34.70 41.53 15.42
CA SER A 182 35.37 42.30 16.44
C SER A 182 36.52 43.01 15.74
N ALA A 183 36.41 44.34 15.74
CA ALA A 183 37.47 45.23 15.41
C ALA A 183 38.72 44.98 16.26
#